data_dc968848d50701325be6f6822befa41a
#
_entry.id   dc968848d50701325be6f6822befa41a
#
_cell.length_a   1.000
_cell.length_b   1.000
_cell.length_c   1.000
_cell.angle_alpha   90.00
_cell.angle_beta   90.00
_cell.angle_gamma   90.00
#
_symmetry.space_group_name_H-M   'P 1'
#
loop_
_entity.id
_entity.type
_entity.pdbx_description
1 polymer ?
#
loop_
_entity_poly.entity_id
_entity_poly.type
_entity_poly.pdbx_seq_one_letter_code
_entity_poly.pdbx_strand_id
1 'polypeptide(L)'
;VQLANGEWCHTLSVIDDHSRFAVALQACADEQTATVRRHLEQALRIHGLPQAIYTDNGSPWGGGIPGQWTPLRVWLAKLGIALIHARPYHPQVRGKNERFHRSLKAEVFAMASIQGLSRAQSALQRWREVYNYQRPHQGIGMAVPASRYRPSP
;
A
#
# COMPACT_ATOMS: atom_id res chain seq x y z
N VAL A 1 -6.76 12.10 -2.24
CA VAL A 1 -7.96 12.67 -1.58
C VAL A 1 -7.62 14.05 -1.06
N GLN A 2 -8.52 15.02 -1.27
CA GLN A 2 -8.37 16.33 -0.65
C GLN A 2 -8.96 16.30 0.75
N LEU A 3 -8.21 16.81 1.73
CA LEU A 3 -8.62 16.89 3.12
C LEU A 3 -9.47 18.15 3.38
N ALA A 4 -10.15 18.21 4.52
CA ALA A 4 -11.03 19.31 4.86
C ALA A 4 -10.33 20.68 4.98
N ASN A 5 -9.02 20.69 5.26
CA ASN A 5 -8.21 21.90 5.29
C ASN A 5 -7.62 22.28 3.91
N GLY A 6 -8.00 21.58 2.85
CA GLY A 6 -7.53 21.82 1.48
C GLY A 6 -6.24 21.11 1.09
N GLU A 7 -5.54 20.50 2.02
CA GLU A 7 -4.33 19.71 1.70
C GLU A 7 -4.67 18.45 0.92
N TRP A 8 -3.74 18.02 0.04
CA TRP A 8 -3.84 16.74 -0.62
C TRP A 8 -3.21 15.63 0.22
N CYS A 9 -3.94 14.53 0.36
CA CYS A 9 -3.44 13.31 0.99
C CYS A 9 -3.33 12.21 -0.07
N HIS A 10 -2.12 11.77 -0.30
CA HIS A 10 -1.79 10.59 -1.10
C HIS A 10 -1.63 9.40 -0.16
N THR A 11 -2.25 8.29 -0.49
CA THR A 11 -2.20 7.11 0.37
C THR A 11 -1.25 6.08 -0.23
N LEU A 12 -0.16 5.79 0.48
CA LEU A 12 0.71 4.67 0.16
C LEU A 12 0.23 3.43 0.93
N SER A 13 -0.12 2.38 0.22
CA SER A 13 -0.53 1.10 0.80
C SER A 13 0.34 -0.03 0.27
N VAL A 14 0.74 -0.93 1.15
CA VAL A 14 1.42 -2.17 0.82
C VAL A 14 0.67 -3.32 1.47
N ILE A 15 0.23 -4.28 0.66
CA ILE A 15 -0.63 -5.38 1.10
C ILE A 15 0.06 -6.71 0.74
N ASP A 16 0.13 -7.62 1.70
CA ASP A 16 0.59 -8.98 1.46
C ASP A 16 -0.47 -9.76 0.66
N ASP A 17 -0.07 -10.28 -0.49
CA ASP A 17 -1.01 -10.93 -1.42
C ASP A 17 -1.61 -12.22 -0.86
N HIS A 18 -0.85 -12.96 -0.05
CA HIS A 18 -1.30 -14.21 0.55
C HIS A 18 -2.33 -13.99 1.68
N SER A 19 -1.96 -13.17 2.65
CA SER A 19 -2.74 -12.97 3.87
C SER A 19 -3.73 -11.81 3.80
N ARG A 20 -3.60 -10.92 2.82
CA ARG A 20 -4.28 -9.62 2.75
C ARG A 20 -3.85 -8.63 3.83
N PHE A 21 -2.82 -8.94 4.61
CA PHE A 21 -2.32 -8.06 5.66
C PHE A 21 -1.82 -6.75 5.07
N ALA A 22 -2.32 -5.63 5.59
CA ALA A 22 -1.83 -4.32 5.22
C ALA A 22 -0.50 -4.05 5.95
N VAL A 23 0.60 -4.31 5.25
CA VAL A 23 1.98 -4.15 5.74
C VAL A 23 2.30 -2.69 6.04
N ALA A 24 1.88 -1.80 5.14
CA ALA A 24 2.00 -0.37 5.32
C ALA A 24 0.74 0.35 4.84
N LEU A 25 0.39 1.42 5.52
CA LEU A 25 -0.68 2.34 5.14
C LEU A 25 -0.32 3.74 5.64
N GLN A 26 0.09 4.62 4.74
CA GLN A 26 0.66 5.92 5.07
C GLN A 26 -0.07 7.06 4.37
N ALA A 27 -0.28 8.14 5.11
CA ALA A 27 -0.75 9.42 4.57
C ALA A 27 0.48 10.24 4.13
N CYS A 28 0.58 10.54 2.85
CA CYS A 28 1.71 11.24 2.26
C CYS A 28 1.27 12.57 1.64
N ALA A 29 2.13 13.58 1.74
CA ALA A 29 1.90 14.88 1.09
C ALA A 29 2.09 14.80 -0.44
N ASP A 30 2.89 13.84 -0.89
CA ASP A 30 3.22 13.64 -2.30
C ASP A 30 3.43 12.16 -2.62
N GLU A 31 3.64 11.87 -3.89
CA GLU A 31 3.98 10.54 -4.41
C GLU A 31 5.40 10.49 -4.98
N GLN A 32 6.29 11.33 -4.50
CA GLN A 32 7.67 11.39 -4.97
C GLN A 32 8.46 10.14 -4.56
N THR A 33 9.46 9.81 -5.35
CA THR A 33 10.34 8.65 -5.11
C THR A 33 10.93 8.64 -3.71
N ALA A 34 11.40 9.79 -3.21
CA ALA A 34 11.98 9.89 -1.87
C ALA A 34 10.96 9.56 -0.76
N THR A 35 9.73 10.04 -0.89
CA THR A 35 8.64 9.78 0.06
C THR A 35 8.27 8.30 0.06
N VAL A 36 8.04 7.72 -1.11
CA VAL A 36 7.70 6.31 -1.28
C VAL A 36 8.82 5.42 -0.74
N ARG A 37 10.07 5.70 -1.10
CA ARG A 37 11.24 4.94 -0.64
C ARG A 37 11.36 4.94 0.88
N ARG A 38 11.22 6.10 1.53
CA ARG A 38 11.29 6.22 2.99
C ARG A 38 10.27 5.33 3.69
N HIS A 39 9.03 5.34 3.25
CA HIS A 39 7.97 4.52 3.85
C HIS A 39 8.14 3.03 3.54
N LEU A 40 8.59 2.68 2.34
CA LEU A 40 8.93 1.29 2.02
C LEU A 40 10.09 0.80 2.88
N GLU A 41 11.14 1.58 3.05
CA GLU A 41 12.28 1.20 3.90
C GLU A 41 11.84 0.92 5.33
N GLN A 42 10.98 1.76 5.91
CA GLN A 42 10.41 1.52 7.23
C GLN A 42 9.62 0.21 7.29
N ALA A 43 8.78 -0.07 6.30
CA ALA A 43 8.02 -1.30 6.22
C ALA A 43 8.93 -2.53 6.08
N LEU A 44 9.95 -2.46 5.23
CA LEU A 44 10.91 -3.54 5.03
C LEU A 44 11.76 -3.84 6.27
N ARG A 45 12.11 -2.82 7.06
CA ARG A 45 12.80 -3.01 8.34
C ARG A 45 11.98 -3.76 9.37
N ILE A 46 10.66 -3.58 9.36
CA ILE A 46 9.73 -4.23 10.30
C ILE A 46 9.34 -5.62 9.83
N HIS A 47 9.07 -5.77 8.55
CA HIS A 47 8.42 -6.95 7.97
C HIS A 47 9.34 -7.87 7.16
N GLY A 48 10.60 -7.47 6.96
CA GLY A 48 11.56 -8.21 6.14
C GLY A 48 11.46 -7.90 4.66
N LEU A 49 12.28 -8.57 3.86
CA LEU A 49 12.41 -8.34 2.42
C LEU A 49 11.53 -9.35 1.65
N PRO A 50 10.48 -8.91 0.95
CA PRO A 50 9.70 -9.80 0.10
C PRO A 50 10.48 -10.19 -1.16
N GLN A 51 10.07 -11.27 -1.81
CA GLN A 51 10.67 -11.68 -3.09
C GLN A 51 10.33 -10.70 -4.22
N ALA A 52 9.10 -10.16 -4.20
CA ALA A 52 8.63 -9.26 -5.23
C ALA A 52 7.61 -8.25 -4.67
N ILE A 53 7.54 -7.10 -5.33
CA ILE A 53 6.50 -6.10 -5.13
C ILE A 53 5.77 -5.92 -6.47
N TYR A 54 4.44 -6.03 -6.44
CA TYR A 54 3.57 -5.78 -7.57
C TYR A 54 3.03 -4.35 -7.51
N THR A 55 3.17 -3.61 -8.61
CA THR A 55 2.71 -2.22 -8.71
C THR A 55 2.01 -1.96 -10.02
N ASP A 56 1.36 -0.81 -10.13
CA ASP A 56 0.95 -0.25 -11.42
C ASP A 56 2.15 0.38 -12.15
N ASN A 57 1.91 0.93 -13.35
CA ASN A 57 2.94 1.61 -14.15
C ASN A 57 3.08 3.10 -13.83
N GLY A 58 2.36 3.60 -12.83
CA GLY A 58 2.40 5.00 -12.43
C GLY A 58 3.72 5.39 -11.76
N SER A 59 4.06 6.67 -11.85
CA SER A 59 5.18 7.23 -11.08
C SER A 59 4.92 7.09 -9.57
N PRO A 60 5.92 6.78 -8.74
CA PRO A 60 7.36 6.61 -9.05
C PRO A 60 7.77 5.18 -9.42
N TRP A 61 6.82 4.27 -9.55
CA TRP A 61 7.07 2.85 -9.81
C TRP A 61 7.54 2.57 -11.22
N GLY A 62 6.97 3.28 -12.21
CA GLY A 62 7.33 3.19 -13.60
C GLY A 62 7.45 4.55 -14.27
N GLY A 63 8.21 4.63 -15.34
CA GLY A 63 8.40 5.86 -16.12
C GLY A 63 7.50 5.99 -17.34
N GLY A 64 6.43 5.20 -17.43
CA GLY A 64 5.56 5.16 -18.61
C GLY A 64 6.15 4.38 -19.79
N ILE A 65 7.42 4.00 -19.75
CA ILE A 65 8.09 3.18 -20.76
C ILE A 65 8.26 1.76 -20.20
N PRO A 66 7.73 0.72 -20.86
CA PRO A 66 7.90 -0.66 -20.42
C PRO A 66 9.39 -1.03 -20.29
N GLY A 67 9.74 -1.65 -19.13
CA GLY A 67 11.10 -2.09 -18.86
C GLY A 67 12.09 -0.99 -18.42
N GLN A 68 11.65 0.26 -18.29
CA GLN A 68 12.51 1.35 -17.83
C GLN A 68 12.97 1.13 -16.38
N TRP A 69 14.26 1.35 -16.13
CA TRP A 69 14.85 1.36 -14.81
C TRP A 69 14.64 2.72 -14.14
N THR A 70 13.74 2.77 -13.14
CA THR A 70 13.58 3.93 -12.27
C THR A 70 14.55 3.85 -11.08
N PRO A 71 14.87 4.97 -10.40
CA PRO A 71 15.69 4.93 -9.18
C PRO A 71 15.13 4.01 -8.10
N LEU A 72 13.81 3.96 -7.97
CA LEU A 72 13.13 3.07 -7.01
C LEU A 72 13.34 1.59 -7.39
N ARG A 73 13.22 1.25 -8.66
CA ARG A 73 13.44 -0.11 -9.16
C ARG A 73 14.88 -0.56 -8.94
N VAL A 74 15.86 0.32 -9.20
CA VAL A 74 17.27 0.04 -8.95
C VAL A 74 17.54 -0.22 -7.47
N TRP A 75 16.98 0.59 -6.59
CA TRP A 75 17.11 0.41 -5.15
C TRP A 75 16.52 -0.93 -4.68
N LEU A 76 15.31 -1.29 -5.12
CA LEU A 76 14.69 -2.57 -4.80
C LEU A 76 15.50 -3.75 -5.34
N ALA A 77 16.02 -3.66 -6.55
CA ALA A 77 16.88 -4.70 -7.14
C ALA A 77 18.16 -4.94 -6.32
N LYS A 78 18.77 -3.87 -5.78
CA LYS A 78 19.92 -4.00 -4.87
C LYS A 78 19.58 -4.72 -3.57
N LEU A 79 18.32 -4.70 -3.14
CA LEU A 79 17.83 -5.46 -1.99
C LEU A 79 17.37 -6.88 -2.36
N GLY A 80 17.50 -7.28 -3.61
CA GLY A 80 17.03 -8.58 -4.11
C GLY A 80 15.51 -8.65 -4.30
N ILE A 81 14.82 -7.52 -4.37
CA ILE A 81 13.37 -7.44 -4.54
C ILE A 81 13.04 -7.20 -6.01
N ALA A 82 12.27 -8.10 -6.62
CA ALA A 82 11.76 -7.88 -7.98
C ALA A 82 10.60 -6.89 -7.96
N LEU A 83 10.65 -5.87 -8.80
CA LEU A 83 9.54 -4.97 -9.04
C LEU A 83 8.79 -5.42 -10.29
N ILE A 84 7.54 -5.86 -10.12
CA ILE A 84 6.71 -6.40 -11.18
C ILE A 84 5.56 -5.43 -11.45
N HIS A 85 5.49 -4.94 -12.68
CA HIS A 85 4.37 -4.10 -13.10
C HIS A 85 3.18 -4.97 -13.52
N ALA A 86 2.00 -4.66 -13.01
CA ALA A 86 0.78 -5.35 -13.38
C ALA A 86 0.51 -5.14 -14.88
N ARG A 87 0.41 -6.24 -15.62
CA ARG A 87 0.00 -6.20 -17.03
C ARG A 87 -1.48 -5.78 -17.12
N PRO A 88 -1.90 -5.08 -18.19
CA PRO A 88 -3.26 -4.58 -18.35
C PRO A 88 -4.37 -5.65 -18.23
N TYR A 89 -4.02 -6.92 -18.39
CA TYR A 89 -4.95 -8.06 -18.48
C TYR A 89 -4.88 -9.05 -17.30
N HIS A 90 -4.30 -8.68 -16.15
CA HIS A 90 -4.35 -9.52 -14.94
C HIS A 90 -5.34 -8.92 -13.92
N PRO A 91 -6.64 -9.27 -14.00
CA PRO A 91 -7.68 -8.64 -13.19
C PRO A 91 -7.61 -8.98 -11.70
N GLN A 92 -6.96 -10.08 -11.32
CA GLN A 92 -6.97 -10.56 -9.93
C GLN A 92 -6.21 -9.67 -8.96
N VAL A 93 -5.01 -9.20 -9.30
CA VAL A 93 -4.21 -8.31 -8.44
C VAL A 93 -4.87 -6.93 -8.35
N ARG A 94 -5.38 -6.42 -9.47
CA ARG A 94 -6.11 -5.15 -9.51
C ARG A 94 -7.37 -5.18 -8.65
N GLY A 95 -8.17 -6.24 -8.75
CA GLY A 95 -9.42 -6.37 -8.00
C GLY A 95 -9.22 -6.35 -6.48
N LYS A 96 -8.12 -6.92 -5.98
CA LYS A 96 -7.76 -6.89 -4.56
C LYS A 96 -7.43 -5.47 -4.08
N ASN A 97 -6.59 -4.76 -4.81
CA ASN A 97 -6.20 -3.38 -4.51
C ASN A 97 -7.40 -2.42 -4.65
N GLU A 98 -8.20 -2.56 -5.68
CA GLU A 98 -9.40 -1.75 -5.87
C GLU A 98 -10.39 -1.91 -4.73
N ARG A 99 -10.63 -3.14 -4.27
CA ARG A 99 -11.50 -3.43 -3.12
C ARG A 99 -10.95 -2.82 -1.83
N PHE A 100 -9.66 -2.96 -1.59
CA PHE A 100 -8.98 -2.34 -0.44
C PHE A 100 -9.16 -0.82 -0.44
N HIS A 101 -8.84 -0.17 -1.55
CA HIS A 101 -8.94 1.29 -1.65
C HIS A 101 -10.38 1.80 -1.63
N ARG A 102 -11.32 1.04 -2.16
CA ARG A 102 -12.76 1.36 -2.08
C ARG A 102 -13.23 1.36 -0.62
N SER A 103 -12.90 0.33 0.14
CA SER A 103 -13.23 0.25 1.57
C SER A 103 -12.56 1.37 2.35
N LEU A 104 -11.29 1.63 2.10
CA LEU A 104 -10.54 2.70 2.74
C LEU A 104 -11.18 4.07 2.50
N LYS A 105 -11.50 4.40 1.25
CA LYS A 105 -12.16 5.65 0.90
C LYS A 105 -13.53 5.81 1.59
N ALA A 106 -14.35 4.76 1.55
CA ALA A 106 -15.68 4.79 2.13
C ALA A 106 -15.65 4.90 3.66
N GLU A 107 -14.75 4.20 4.31
CA GLU A 107 -14.74 4.06 5.77
C GLU A 107 -13.88 5.11 6.49
N VAL A 108 -12.87 5.66 5.83
CA VAL A 108 -11.97 6.67 6.43
C VAL A 108 -12.29 8.07 5.91
N PHE A 109 -12.26 8.25 4.59
CA PHE A 109 -12.31 9.59 4.02
C PHE A 109 -13.72 10.10 3.75
N ALA A 110 -14.70 9.23 3.49
CA ALA A 110 -16.07 9.64 3.24
C ALA A 110 -16.86 9.95 4.52
N MET A 111 -16.47 9.32 5.65
CA MET A 111 -17.22 9.42 6.90
C MET A 111 -16.71 10.49 7.88
N ALA A 112 -15.54 11.04 7.65
CA ALA A 112 -14.92 11.99 8.58
C ALA A 112 -14.38 13.22 7.87
N SER A 113 -14.61 14.38 8.47
CA SER A 113 -13.96 15.64 8.06
C SER A 113 -12.54 15.66 8.62
N ILE A 114 -11.59 15.10 7.86
CA ILE A 114 -10.19 14.99 8.30
C ILE A 114 -9.44 16.27 7.97
N GLN A 115 -8.86 16.90 8.98
CA GLN A 115 -8.06 18.12 8.85
C GLN A 115 -6.58 17.81 9.02
N GLY A 116 -5.85 17.81 7.91
CA GLY A 116 -4.40 17.67 7.87
C GLY A 116 -3.88 16.22 7.88
N LEU A 117 -2.65 16.07 7.40
CA LEU A 117 -2.00 14.77 7.21
C LEU A 117 -1.82 13.98 8.51
N SER A 118 -1.53 14.64 9.63
CA SER A 118 -1.35 13.96 10.91
C SER A 118 -2.64 13.25 11.38
N ARG A 119 -3.79 13.93 11.23
CA ARG A 119 -5.10 13.32 11.54
C ARG A 119 -5.47 12.23 10.55
N ALA A 120 -5.13 12.41 9.27
CA ALA A 120 -5.29 11.37 8.26
C ALA A 120 -4.47 10.13 8.62
N GLN A 121 -3.21 10.29 8.99
CA GLN A 121 -2.35 9.18 9.42
C GLN A 121 -2.93 8.43 10.64
N SER A 122 -3.43 9.15 11.63
CA SER A 122 -4.05 8.54 12.82
C SER A 122 -5.31 7.75 12.46
N ALA A 123 -6.14 8.27 11.55
CA ALA A 123 -7.33 7.58 11.06
C ALA A 123 -6.97 6.32 10.25
N LEU A 124 -5.98 6.40 9.37
CA LEU A 124 -5.46 5.27 8.61
C LEU A 124 -4.90 4.18 9.53
N GLN A 125 -4.18 4.56 10.57
CA GLN A 125 -3.60 3.62 11.54
C GLN A 125 -4.70 2.85 12.29
N ARG A 126 -5.71 3.54 12.80
CA ARG A 126 -6.86 2.88 13.47
C ARG A 126 -7.60 1.95 12.52
N TRP A 127 -7.85 2.37 11.30
CA TRP A 127 -8.52 1.54 10.29
C TRP A 127 -7.67 0.30 9.94
N ARG A 128 -6.36 0.45 9.79
CA ARG A 128 -5.42 -0.64 9.53
C ARG A 128 -5.42 -1.68 10.66
N GLU A 129 -5.47 -1.26 11.92
CA GLU A 129 -5.56 -2.16 13.07
C GLU A 129 -6.83 -3.04 13.00
N VAL A 130 -7.98 -2.43 12.74
CA VAL A 130 -9.24 -3.17 12.56
C VAL A 130 -9.18 -4.09 11.35
N TYR A 131 -8.66 -3.59 10.23
CA TYR A 131 -8.51 -4.35 8.99
C TYR A 131 -7.65 -5.59 9.18
N ASN A 132 -6.50 -5.47 9.82
CA ASN A 132 -5.54 -6.55 9.98
C ASN A 132 -5.93 -7.58 11.06
N TYR A 133 -6.49 -7.12 12.17
CA TYR A 133 -6.65 -7.94 13.37
C TYR A 133 -8.10 -8.31 13.72
N GLN A 134 -9.08 -7.62 13.17
CA GLN A 134 -10.47 -7.81 13.55
C GLN A 134 -11.41 -8.15 12.39
N ARG A 135 -11.08 -7.74 11.17
CA ARG A 135 -11.96 -7.90 10.02
C ARG A 135 -11.73 -9.24 9.32
N PRO A 136 -12.76 -10.14 9.27
CA PRO A 136 -12.68 -11.34 8.44
C PRO A 136 -12.71 -11.00 6.95
N HIS A 137 -11.93 -11.74 6.16
CA HIS A 137 -11.84 -11.55 4.71
C HIS A 137 -12.27 -12.81 3.95
N GLN A 138 -13.26 -12.66 3.08
CA GLN A 138 -13.79 -13.76 2.28
C GLN A 138 -12.71 -14.42 1.42
N GLY A 139 -11.80 -13.62 0.85
CA GLY A 139 -10.71 -14.12 -0.01
C GLY A 139 -9.67 -14.99 0.67
N ILE A 140 -9.69 -15.09 2.01
CA ILE A 140 -8.84 -15.96 2.81
C ILE A 140 -9.66 -16.85 3.76
N GLY A 141 -10.85 -17.27 3.31
CA GLY A 141 -11.72 -18.18 4.06
C GLY A 141 -12.28 -17.59 5.35
N MET A 142 -12.64 -16.31 5.35
CA MET A 142 -13.16 -15.56 6.51
C MET A 142 -12.17 -15.44 7.68
N ALA A 143 -10.88 -15.70 7.45
CA ALA A 143 -9.84 -15.42 8.43
C ALA A 143 -9.53 -13.93 8.53
N VAL A 144 -8.98 -13.50 9.65
CA VAL A 144 -8.39 -12.15 9.75
C VAL A 144 -6.97 -12.15 9.16
N PRO A 145 -6.53 -11.09 8.49
CA PRO A 145 -5.21 -11.04 7.84
C PRO A 145 -4.06 -11.42 8.76
N ALA A 146 -4.03 -10.91 9.97
CA ALA A 146 -2.96 -11.19 10.94
C ALA A 146 -2.77 -12.69 11.25
N SER A 147 -3.83 -13.47 11.18
CA SER A 147 -3.75 -14.94 11.43
C SER A 147 -3.01 -15.70 10.33
N ARG A 148 -2.94 -15.12 9.14
CA ARG A 148 -2.31 -15.72 7.94
C ARG A 148 -0.99 -15.08 7.56
N TYR A 149 -0.68 -13.93 8.14
CA TYR A 149 0.52 -13.17 7.81
C TYR A 149 1.77 -13.79 8.44
N ARG A 150 2.86 -13.81 7.66
CA ARG A 150 4.20 -14.18 8.13
C ARG A 150 5.19 -13.16 7.59
N PRO A 151 6.01 -12.52 8.44
CA PRO A 151 7.10 -11.66 7.99
C PRO A 151 8.08 -12.44 7.11
N SER A 152 8.69 -11.73 6.18
CA SER A 152 9.80 -12.30 5.38
C SER A 152 11.07 -12.38 6.24
N PRO A 153 11.96 -13.34 5.96
CA PRO A 153 13.25 -13.42 6.64
C PRO A 153 14.13 -12.21 6.37
#